data_1922c34fdb129d10671d5f6ed4aff1d4
#
_entry.id   1922c34fdb129d10671d5f6ed4aff1d4
#
_cell.length_a   1.000
_cell.length_b   1.000
_cell.length_c   1.000
_cell.angle_alpha   90.00
_cell.angle_beta   90.00
_cell.angle_gamma   90.00
#
_symmetry.space_group_name_H-M   'P 1'
#
loop_
_entity.id
_entity.type
_entity.pdbx_description
1 polymer ?
#
loop_
_entity_poly.entity_id
_entity_poly.type
_entity_poly.pdbx_seq_one_letter_code
_entity_poly.pdbx_strand_id
1 'polypeptide(L)'
;MPGVAFHFDVMCPWAYQTSVWIREARPQRDLDISWRFFSLEEVNREDGKPHPWERPWSYGWSMLRVAALLRRRDMALVDHFYEAAGRALHVDGRPAHRREVLASVMAEAGLDPGDIGRALADESTHDDIRADHQAVLDAGGFGVPTMFLDDGTCLFGPVVTPAPTGEAAGRLWDLTVGWAEFPHLYELRRPKTAADWDHIGTQFDPYLAAREWRSVAHPVA
;
A
#
# COMPACT_ATOMS: atom_id res chain seq x y z
N MET A 1 19.09 9.63 9.75
CA MET A 1 18.26 8.68 8.93
C MET A 1 17.30 9.52 8.12
N PRO A 2 17.31 9.45 6.79
CA PRO A 2 16.29 10.10 5.98
C PRO A 2 14.94 9.44 6.23
N GLY A 3 13.94 10.27 6.57
CA GLY A 3 12.58 9.82 6.82
C GLY A 3 11.76 9.76 5.53
N VAL A 4 10.83 8.84 5.47
CA VAL A 4 9.85 8.75 4.39
C VAL A 4 8.49 8.29 4.92
N ALA A 5 7.45 9.07 4.65
CA ALA A 5 6.08 8.62 4.91
C ALA A 5 5.55 7.90 3.68
N PHE A 6 5.37 6.58 3.79
CA PHE A 6 4.93 5.72 2.70
C PHE A 6 3.43 5.43 2.83
N HIS A 7 2.63 5.99 1.92
CA HIS A 7 1.20 5.76 1.88
C HIS A 7 0.89 4.50 1.07
N PHE A 8 0.05 3.64 1.64
CA PHE A 8 -0.34 2.38 1.03
C PHE A 8 -1.82 2.05 1.20
N ASP A 9 -2.30 1.20 0.32
CA ASP A 9 -3.50 0.38 0.52
C ASP A 9 -3.09 -1.08 0.38
N VAL A 10 -3.49 -1.94 1.32
CA VAL A 10 -3.16 -3.38 1.27
C VAL A 10 -3.67 -4.03 -0.02
N MET A 11 -4.75 -3.46 -0.60
CA MET A 11 -5.38 -3.95 -1.82
C MET A 11 -4.61 -3.57 -3.10
N CYS A 12 -3.62 -2.67 -3.02
CA CYS A 12 -2.88 -2.19 -4.19
C CYS A 12 -1.67 -3.07 -4.51
N PRO A 13 -1.66 -3.82 -5.64
CA PRO A 13 -0.53 -4.66 -5.98
C PRO A 13 0.74 -3.85 -6.30
N TRP A 14 0.59 -2.64 -6.87
CA TRP A 14 1.72 -1.76 -7.12
C TRP A 14 2.34 -1.22 -5.83
N ALA A 15 1.51 -0.76 -4.89
CA ALA A 15 1.99 -0.30 -3.59
C ALA A 15 2.67 -1.44 -2.82
N TYR A 16 2.15 -2.68 -2.94
CA TYR A 16 2.80 -3.85 -2.37
C TYR A 16 4.21 -4.06 -2.96
N GLN A 17 4.36 -4.09 -4.29
CA GLN A 17 5.68 -4.24 -4.93
C GLN A 17 6.65 -3.12 -4.51
N THR A 18 6.17 -1.90 -4.46
CA THR A 18 6.98 -0.76 -4.00
C THR A 18 7.34 -0.88 -2.50
N SER A 19 6.44 -1.45 -1.68
CA SER A 19 6.74 -1.72 -0.27
C SER A 19 7.82 -2.79 -0.07
N VAL A 20 7.86 -3.80 -0.94
CA VAL A 20 8.95 -4.79 -0.96
C VAL A 20 10.27 -4.10 -1.31
N TRP A 21 10.28 -3.26 -2.35
CA TRP A 21 11.47 -2.51 -2.73
C TRP A 21 11.99 -1.58 -1.62
N ILE A 22 11.11 -0.80 -0.98
CA ILE A 22 11.59 0.18 0.01
C ILE A 22 12.12 -0.50 1.28
N ARG A 23 11.60 -1.69 1.63
CA ARG A 23 12.17 -2.54 2.70
C ARG A 23 13.58 -3.03 2.33
N GLU A 24 13.83 -3.39 1.08
CA GLU A 24 15.14 -3.76 0.58
C GLU A 24 16.12 -2.56 0.55
N ALA A 25 15.64 -1.36 0.24
CA ALA A 25 16.44 -0.15 0.25
C ALA A 25 16.78 0.35 1.68
N ARG A 26 15.89 0.05 2.66
CA ARG A 26 16.03 0.52 4.06
C ARG A 26 17.42 0.31 4.65
N PRO A 27 17.99 -0.91 4.70
CA PRO A 27 19.31 -1.14 5.32
C PRO A 27 20.45 -0.53 4.52
N GLN A 28 20.25 -0.23 3.23
CA GLN A 28 21.31 0.31 2.35
C GLN A 28 21.41 1.83 2.43
N ARG A 29 20.34 2.50 2.83
CA ARG A 29 20.25 3.96 2.90
C ARG A 29 19.85 4.47 4.28
N ASP A 30 19.80 3.57 5.26
CA ASP A 30 19.44 3.89 6.65
C ASP A 30 18.12 4.67 6.74
N LEU A 31 17.05 4.09 6.10
CA LEU A 31 15.76 4.76 5.99
C LEU A 31 14.89 4.55 7.22
N ASP A 32 14.26 5.63 7.67
CA ASP A 32 13.14 5.59 8.63
C ASP A 32 11.81 5.64 7.87
N ILE A 33 11.09 4.51 7.83
CA ILE A 33 9.84 4.39 7.08
C ILE A 33 8.66 4.52 8.02
N SER A 34 7.86 5.56 7.81
CA SER A 34 6.58 5.78 8.48
C SER A 34 5.43 5.32 7.57
N TRP A 35 4.81 4.20 7.92
CA TRP A 35 3.68 3.67 7.15
C TRP A 35 2.42 4.50 7.36
N ARG A 36 1.79 4.93 6.26
CA ARG A 36 0.61 5.78 6.21
C ARG A 36 -0.48 5.16 5.36
N PHE A 37 -1.71 5.58 5.55
CA PHE A 37 -2.87 4.96 4.95
C PHE A 37 -3.42 5.77 3.77
N PHE A 38 -3.84 5.06 2.74
CA PHE A 38 -4.64 5.62 1.66
C PHE A 38 -5.67 4.58 1.23
N SER A 39 -6.90 4.98 1.01
CA SER A 39 -7.96 4.06 0.60
C SER A 39 -8.26 4.16 -0.87
N LEU A 40 -7.93 3.11 -1.63
CA LEU A 40 -8.37 2.96 -3.02
C LEU A 40 -9.87 2.72 -3.12
N GLU A 41 -10.47 2.11 -2.09
CA GLU A 41 -11.90 1.88 -2.02
C GLU A 41 -12.68 3.19 -1.94
N GLU A 42 -12.17 4.18 -1.20
CA GLU A 42 -12.79 5.50 -1.10
C GLU A 42 -12.54 6.35 -2.36
N VAL A 43 -11.30 6.46 -2.80
CA VAL A 43 -10.97 7.33 -3.94
C VAL A 43 -11.61 6.87 -5.25
N ASN A 44 -11.88 5.57 -5.41
CA ASN A 44 -12.57 5.01 -6.57
C ASN A 44 -14.07 4.78 -6.34
N ARG A 45 -14.62 5.29 -5.24
CA ARG A 45 -16.04 5.13 -4.93
C ARG A 45 -16.89 5.87 -5.96
N GLU A 46 -17.84 5.17 -6.53
CA GLU A 46 -18.84 5.78 -7.43
C GLU A 46 -19.82 6.64 -6.64
N ASP A 47 -20.28 7.72 -7.25
CA ASP A 47 -21.28 8.60 -6.67
C ASP A 47 -22.55 7.83 -6.26
N GLY A 48 -23.04 8.11 -5.06
CA GLY A 48 -24.21 7.46 -4.48
C GLY A 48 -23.98 6.06 -3.91
N LYS A 49 -22.77 5.52 -3.97
CA LYS A 49 -22.41 4.30 -3.26
C LYS A 49 -22.00 4.61 -1.82
N PRO A 50 -22.28 3.69 -0.86
CA PRO A 50 -21.88 3.86 0.53
C PRO A 50 -20.36 4.00 0.66
N HIS A 51 -19.93 4.84 1.58
CA HIS A 51 -18.52 4.93 1.95
C HIS A 51 -18.02 3.62 2.60
N PRO A 52 -16.72 3.31 2.53
CA PRO A 52 -16.19 2.09 3.14
C PRO A 52 -16.43 2.03 4.65
N TRP A 53 -16.48 3.17 5.35
CA TRP A 53 -16.77 3.23 6.79
C TRP A 53 -18.24 3.04 7.15
N GLU A 54 -19.15 3.07 6.19
CA GLU A 54 -20.58 2.79 6.41
C GLU A 54 -20.90 1.29 6.35
N ARG A 55 -19.93 0.46 6.03
CA ARG A 55 -20.06 -0.99 5.95
C ARG A 55 -19.46 -1.69 7.17
N PRO A 56 -20.08 -2.76 7.68
CA PRO A 56 -19.51 -3.54 8.79
C PRO A 56 -18.14 -4.12 8.49
N TRP A 57 -17.89 -4.44 7.23
CA TRP A 57 -16.62 -4.88 6.68
C TRP A 57 -16.45 -4.36 5.26
N SER A 58 -15.36 -3.66 5.05
CA SER A 58 -14.88 -3.18 3.74
C SER A 58 -13.49 -3.73 3.51
N TYR A 59 -13.21 -4.20 2.31
CA TYR A 59 -11.98 -4.93 2.01
C TYR A 59 -10.72 -4.20 2.45
N GLY A 60 -10.34 -3.12 1.75
CA GLY A 60 -9.14 -2.33 2.06
C GLY A 60 -9.29 -1.56 3.37
N TRP A 61 -10.40 -0.83 3.54
CA TRP A 61 -10.64 0.03 4.69
C TRP A 61 -10.58 -0.71 6.02
N SER A 62 -11.19 -1.89 6.11
CA SER A 62 -11.18 -2.68 7.36
C SER A 62 -9.77 -3.18 7.70
N MET A 63 -8.97 -3.55 6.71
CA MET A 63 -7.56 -3.90 6.94
C MET A 63 -6.73 -2.68 7.38
N LEU A 64 -6.99 -1.50 6.81
CA LEU A 64 -6.34 -0.27 7.25
C LEU A 64 -6.73 0.09 8.69
N ARG A 65 -7.96 -0.18 9.16
CA ARG A 65 -8.34 -0.02 10.57
C ARG A 65 -7.51 -0.89 11.50
N VAL A 66 -7.25 -2.15 11.11
CA VAL A 66 -6.34 -3.02 11.86
C VAL A 66 -4.94 -2.42 11.92
N ALA A 67 -4.42 -1.98 10.77
CA ALA A 67 -3.13 -1.31 10.71
C ALA A 67 -3.08 -0.03 11.57
N ALA A 68 -4.15 0.77 11.60
CA ALA A 68 -4.25 1.97 12.44
C ALA A 68 -4.18 1.63 13.94
N LEU A 69 -4.89 0.60 14.38
CA LEU A 69 -4.80 0.12 15.76
C LEU A 69 -3.37 -0.35 16.11
N LEU A 70 -2.73 -1.08 15.20
CA LEU A 70 -1.35 -1.55 15.38
C LEU A 70 -0.36 -0.38 15.44
N ARG A 71 -0.54 0.64 14.57
CA ARG A 71 0.31 1.85 14.52
C ARG A 71 0.36 2.58 15.86
N ARG A 72 -0.74 2.64 16.58
CA ARG A 72 -0.82 3.29 17.89
C ARG A 72 0.04 2.60 18.96
N ARG A 73 0.41 1.35 18.72
CA ARG A 73 1.29 0.59 19.62
C ARG A 73 2.74 0.65 19.15
N ASP A 74 2.99 0.35 17.87
CA ASP A 74 4.32 0.35 17.28
C ASP A 74 4.23 0.39 15.75
N MET A 75 5.04 1.23 15.09
CA MET A 75 5.16 1.28 13.64
C MET A 75 5.69 -0.05 13.06
N ALA A 76 6.53 -0.78 13.78
CA ALA A 76 7.01 -2.09 13.37
C ALA A 76 5.89 -3.13 13.24
N LEU A 77 4.81 -3.01 14.04
CA LEU A 77 3.65 -3.89 13.90
C LEU A 77 2.88 -3.61 12.61
N VAL A 78 2.83 -2.34 12.16
CA VAL A 78 2.23 -1.99 10.85
C VAL A 78 3.05 -2.56 9.72
N ASP A 79 4.37 -2.41 9.78
CA ASP A 79 5.30 -2.97 8.79
C ASP A 79 5.09 -4.48 8.64
N HIS A 80 5.09 -5.19 9.77
CA HIS A 80 4.90 -6.63 9.80
C HIS A 80 3.51 -7.08 9.33
N PHE A 81 2.45 -6.37 9.74
CA PHE A 81 1.09 -6.61 9.28
C PHE A 81 0.97 -6.41 7.77
N TYR A 82 1.50 -5.30 7.24
CA TYR A 82 1.41 -4.99 5.82
C TYR A 82 2.21 -5.99 4.98
N GLU A 83 3.39 -6.41 5.45
CA GLU A 83 4.16 -7.47 4.80
C GLU A 83 3.37 -8.78 4.74
N ALA A 84 2.82 -9.24 5.87
CA ALA A 84 2.09 -10.51 5.96
C ALA A 84 0.79 -10.50 5.14
N ALA A 85 -0.07 -9.49 5.33
CA ALA A 85 -1.33 -9.38 4.62
C ALA A 85 -1.12 -9.14 3.12
N GLY A 86 -0.15 -8.31 2.76
CA GLY A 86 0.23 -8.03 1.38
C GLY A 86 0.80 -9.27 0.70
N ARG A 87 1.70 -10.02 1.34
CA ARG A 87 2.23 -11.28 0.81
C ARG A 87 1.12 -12.30 0.58
N ALA A 88 0.24 -12.50 1.57
CA ALA A 88 -0.87 -13.43 1.45
C ALA A 88 -1.74 -13.12 0.23
N LEU A 89 -2.07 -11.83 0.01
CA LEU A 89 -2.93 -11.40 -1.08
C LEU A 89 -2.23 -11.41 -2.45
N HIS A 90 -1.01 -10.85 -2.52
CA HIS A 90 -0.35 -10.54 -3.79
C HIS A 90 0.63 -11.61 -4.28
N VAL A 91 1.09 -12.49 -3.38
CA VAL A 91 2.06 -13.55 -3.73
C VAL A 91 1.43 -14.93 -3.58
N ASP A 92 0.76 -15.18 -2.46
CA ASP A 92 0.24 -16.50 -2.13
C ASP A 92 -1.19 -16.73 -2.68
N GLY A 93 -1.82 -15.70 -3.27
CA GLY A 93 -3.17 -15.79 -3.85
C GLY A 93 -4.26 -16.06 -2.81
N ARG A 94 -4.01 -15.74 -1.54
CA ARG A 94 -4.99 -15.91 -0.45
C ARG A 94 -5.85 -14.65 -0.34
N PRO A 95 -7.17 -14.77 -0.28
CA PRO A 95 -8.07 -13.60 -0.22
C PRO A 95 -8.04 -12.94 1.18
N ALA A 96 -6.90 -12.33 1.55
CA ALA A 96 -6.69 -11.70 2.86
C ALA A 96 -7.65 -10.52 3.14
N HIS A 97 -8.36 -10.04 2.14
CA HIS A 97 -9.47 -9.09 2.29
C HIS A 97 -10.72 -9.70 2.96
N ARG A 98 -10.80 -11.02 3.09
CA ARG A 98 -11.82 -11.70 3.88
C ARG A 98 -11.38 -11.79 5.34
N ARG A 99 -12.29 -11.46 6.23
CA ARG A 99 -12.01 -11.35 7.68
C ARG A 99 -11.40 -12.62 8.28
N GLU A 100 -11.93 -13.78 7.92
CA GLU A 100 -11.46 -15.08 8.42
C GLU A 100 -10.07 -15.44 7.87
N VAL A 101 -9.77 -15.08 6.62
CA VAL A 101 -8.45 -15.30 6.02
C VAL A 101 -7.44 -14.34 6.64
N LEU A 102 -7.81 -13.07 6.84
CA LEU A 102 -6.96 -12.10 7.53
C LEU A 102 -6.60 -12.57 8.94
N ALA A 103 -7.58 -13.11 9.68
CA ALA A 103 -7.34 -13.65 11.02
C ALA A 103 -6.30 -14.80 11.01
N SER A 104 -6.40 -15.71 10.02
CA SER A 104 -5.42 -16.79 9.84
C SER A 104 -4.03 -16.24 9.51
N VAL A 105 -3.95 -15.29 8.57
CA VAL A 105 -2.69 -14.64 8.17
C VAL A 105 -2.03 -13.93 9.36
N MET A 106 -2.81 -13.20 10.16
CA MET A 106 -2.29 -12.54 11.37
C MET A 106 -1.74 -13.54 12.38
N ALA A 107 -2.49 -14.64 12.64
CA ALA A 107 -2.03 -15.69 13.56
C ALA A 107 -0.73 -16.35 13.09
N GLU A 108 -0.63 -16.66 11.79
CA GLU A 108 0.56 -17.25 11.18
C GLU A 108 1.78 -16.31 11.28
N ALA A 109 1.52 -14.99 11.20
CA ALA A 109 2.53 -13.94 11.37
C ALA A 109 2.85 -13.63 12.85
N GLY A 110 2.23 -14.29 13.82
CA GLY A 110 2.43 -14.01 15.25
C GLY A 110 1.78 -12.72 15.74
N LEU A 111 0.85 -12.14 14.95
CA LEU A 111 0.00 -11.02 15.35
C LEU A 111 -1.29 -11.55 16.00
N ASP A 112 -1.89 -10.76 16.89
CA ASP A 112 -3.13 -11.16 17.56
C ASP A 112 -4.34 -10.97 16.63
N PRO A 113 -5.04 -12.04 16.19
CA PRO A 113 -6.24 -11.91 15.36
C PRO A 113 -7.39 -11.16 16.06
N GLY A 114 -7.38 -11.09 17.39
CA GLY A 114 -8.32 -10.31 18.19
C GLY A 114 -8.26 -8.81 17.89
N ASP A 115 -7.14 -8.31 17.35
CA ASP A 115 -6.99 -6.93 16.92
C ASP A 115 -7.98 -6.55 15.81
N ILE A 116 -8.45 -7.49 15.01
CA ILE A 116 -9.52 -7.24 14.03
C ILE A 116 -10.78 -6.76 14.74
N GLY A 117 -11.22 -7.49 15.75
CA GLY A 117 -12.41 -7.11 16.52
C GLY A 117 -12.23 -5.79 17.28
N ARG A 118 -11.06 -5.58 17.89
CA ARG A 118 -10.72 -4.34 18.60
C ARG A 118 -10.71 -3.14 17.66
N ALA A 119 -10.07 -3.27 16.49
CA ALA A 119 -10.02 -2.20 15.49
C ALA A 119 -11.42 -1.83 14.99
N LEU A 120 -12.28 -2.82 14.73
CA LEU A 120 -13.65 -2.58 14.27
C LEU A 120 -14.56 -2.00 15.36
N ALA A 121 -14.24 -2.19 16.62
CA ALA A 121 -14.97 -1.58 17.74
C ALA A 121 -14.49 -0.16 18.07
N ASP A 122 -13.30 0.22 17.62
CA ASP A 122 -12.72 1.54 17.86
C ASP A 122 -12.98 2.47 16.68
N GLU A 123 -14.05 3.26 16.75
CA GLU A 123 -14.43 4.21 15.69
C GLU A 123 -13.34 5.23 15.37
N SER A 124 -12.45 5.56 16.33
CA SER A 124 -11.38 6.53 16.09
C SER A 124 -10.32 6.04 15.10
N THR A 125 -10.27 4.73 14.79
CA THR A 125 -9.41 4.20 13.72
C THR A 125 -9.78 4.74 12.33
N HIS A 126 -11.04 5.16 12.15
CA HIS A 126 -11.46 5.85 10.92
C HIS A 126 -10.76 7.19 10.74
N ASP A 127 -10.56 7.94 11.84
CA ASP A 127 -9.96 9.27 11.79
C ASP A 127 -8.47 9.17 11.41
N ASP A 128 -7.77 8.15 11.90
CA ASP A 128 -6.39 7.88 11.52
C ASP A 128 -6.25 7.66 10.00
N ILE A 129 -7.16 6.88 9.42
CA ILE A 129 -7.15 6.61 7.98
C ILE A 129 -7.52 7.85 7.18
N ARG A 130 -8.59 8.56 7.60
CA ARG A 130 -9.03 9.78 6.92
C ARG A 130 -7.95 10.85 6.90
N ALA A 131 -7.25 11.04 8.01
CA ALA A 131 -6.18 12.03 8.11
C ALA A 131 -5.05 11.74 7.13
N ASP A 132 -4.55 10.49 7.08
CA ASP A 132 -3.49 10.11 6.16
C ASP A 132 -3.96 10.16 4.68
N HIS A 133 -5.18 9.69 4.41
CA HIS A 133 -5.78 9.72 3.07
C HIS A 133 -5.93 11.16 2.56
N GLN A 134 -6.46 12.05 3.41
CA GLN A 134 -6.67 13.45 3.06
C GLN A 134 -5.34 14.17 2.81
N ALA A 135 -4.28 13.85 3.55
CA ALA A 135 -2.96 14.43 3.32
C ALA A 135 -2.44 14.19 1.89
N VAL A 136 -2.70 13.00 1.33
CA VAL A 136 -2.35 12.70 -0.07
C VAL A 136 -3.19 13.55 -1.04
N LEU A 137 -4.50 13.66 -0.79
CA LEU A 137 -5.40 14.46 -1.65
C LEU A 137 -5.06 15.95 -1.58
N ASP A 138 -4.74 16.48 -0.41
CA ASP A 138 -4.35 17.89 -0.21
C ASP A 138 -3.05 18.23 -0.93
N ALA A 139 -2.14 17.26 -1.07
CA ALA A 139 -0.92 17.39 -1.87
C ALA A 139 -1.15 17.22 -3.38
N GLY A 140 -2.41 17.02 -3.83
CA GLY A 140 -2.74 16.75 -5.23
C GLY A 140 -2.49 15.31 -5.67
N GLY A 141 -2.23 14.40 -4.73
CA GLY A 141 -2.08 12.98 -5.00
C GLY A 141 -3.42 12.30 -5.30
N PHE A 142 -3.37 11.16 -5.97
CA PHE A 142 -4.56 10.48 -6.50
C PHE A 142 -4.57 8.96 -6.25
N GLY A 143 -3.56 8.43 -5.60
CA GLY A 143 -3.43 6.99 -5.41
C GLY A 143 -2.16 6.59 -4.65
N VAL A 144 -1.84 5.30 -4.72
CA VAL A 144 -0.66 4.70 -4.06
C VAL A 144 0.08 3.77 -5.03
N PRO A 145 1.41 3.60 -4.86
CA PRO A 145 2.24 4.10 -3.77
C PRO A 145 2.48 5.61 -3.84
N THR A 146 2.35 6.31 -2.73
CA THR A 146 2.70 7.73 -2.60
C THR A 146 3.63 7.90 -1.41
N MET A 147 4.68 8.68 -1.58
CA MET A 147 5.67 8.95 -0.55
C MET A 147 5.76 10.45 -0.28
N PHE A 148 5.93 10.81 0.99
CA PHE A 148 6.36 12.15 1.39
C PHE A 148 7.76 12.05 1.96
N LEU A 149 8.67 12.85 1.43
CA LEU A 149 10.03 12.98 1.92
C LEU A 149 10.08 13.97 3.10
N ASP A 150 11.21 14.02 3.82
CA ASP A 150 11.39 14.90 4.99
C ASP A 150 11.18 16.39 4.69
N ASP A 151 11.43 16.82 3.46
CA ASP A 151 11.23 18.20 3.01
C ASP A 151 9.79 18.52 2.61
N GLY A 152 8.88 17.53 2.74
CA GLY A 152 7.48 17.65 2.35
C GLY A 152 7.20 17.35 0.88
N THR A 153 8.22 17.02 0.08
CA THR A 153 8.00 16.64 -1.32
C THR A 153 7.14 15.39 -1.42
N CYS A 154 6.03 15.50 -2.15
CA CYS A 154 5.11 14.40 -2.43
C CYS A 154 5.43 13.77 -3.78
N LEU A 155 5.68 12.46 -3.81
CA LEU A 155 5.99 11.69 -5.00
C LEU A 155 5.02 10.51 -5.15
N PHE A 156 4.40 10.38 -6.31
CA PHE A 156 3.68 9.16 -6.69
C PHE A 156 4.66 8.16 -7.34
N GLY A 157 4.79 7.00 -6.77
CA GLY A 157 5.72 5.97 -7.24
C GLY A 157 6.91 5.75 -6.27
N PRO A 158 7.96 5.05 -6.75
CA PRO A 158 8.10 4.43 -8.08
C PRO A 158 7.10 3.28 -8.27
N VAL A 159 6.56 3.16 -9.48
CA VAL A 159 5.71 2.04 -9.89
C VAL A 159 6.60 1.01 -10.56
N VAL A 160 6.94 -0.05 -9.83
CA VAL A 160 7.97 -1.03 -10.21
C VAL A 160 7.50 -2.46 -10.00
N THR A 161 7.87 -3.35 -10.91
CA THR A 161 7.71 -4.80 -10.77
C THR A 161 8.69 -5.53 -11.73
N PRO A 162 9.41 -6.60 -11.27
CA PRO A 162 9.52 -7.00 -9.87
C PRO A 162 10.24 -5.93 -9.04
N ALA A 163 10.05 -5.99 -7.73
CA ALA A 163 10.80 -5.12 -6.81
C ALA A 163 12.31 -5.39 -6.94
N PRO A 164 13.16 -4.38 -7.20
CA PRO A 164 14.60 -4.57 -7.23
C PRO A 164 15.15 -4.89 -5.84
N THR A 165 16.20 -5.70 -5.80
CA THR A 165 16.86 -6.17 -4.58
C THR A 165 18.32 -5.74 -4.53
N GLY A 166 18.95 -5.87 -3.37
CA GLY A 166 20.36 -5.56 -3.16
C GLY A 166 20.70 -4.14 -3.59
N GLU A 167 21.89 -3.92 -4.12
CA GLU A 167 22.37 -2.59 -4.53
C GLU A 167 21.43 -1.87 -5.53
N ALA A 168 20.69 -2.61 -6.36
CA ALA A 168 19.73 -2.01 -7.27
C ALA A 168 18.56 -1.34 -6.53
N ALA A 169 18.17 -1.86 -5.37
CA ALA A 169 17.15 -1.23 -4.53
C ALA A 169 17.61 0.13 -3.99
N GLY A 170 18.87 0.20 -3.50
CA GLY A 170 19.47 1.46 -3.05
C GLY A 170 19.62 2.48 -4.18
N ARG A 171 20.05 2.06 -5.36
CA ARG A 171 20.14 2.96 -6.53
C ARG A 171 18.79 3.51 -6.97
N LEU A 172 17.71 2.69 -6.90
CA LEU A 172 16.37 3.19 -7.21
C LEU A 172 15.91 4.22 -6.17
N TRP A 173 16.29 4.06 -4.90
CA TRP A 173 16.04 5.09 -3.89
C TRP A 173 16.76 6.39 -4.22
N ASP A 174 18.06 6.33 -4.54
CA ASP A 174 18.86 7.52 -4.90
C ASP A 174 18.23 8.25 -6.11
N LEU A 175 17.76 7.50 -7.10
CA LEU A 175 17.04 8.05 -8.26
C LEU A 175 15.73 8.71 -7.84
N THR A 176 15.00 8.10 -6.90
CA THR A 176 13.69 8.59 -6.44
C THR A 176 13.82 9.91 -5.68
N VAL A 177 14.80 10.00 -4.76
CA VAL A 177 15.04 11.27 -4.03
C VAL A 177 15.70 12.31 -4.92
N GLY A 178 16.56 11.90 -5.86
CA GLY A 178 17.13 12.80 -6.85
C GLY A 178 16.10 13.47 -7.76
N TRP A 179 14.93 12.82 -7.95
CA TRP A 179 13.80 13.43 -8.64
C TRP A 179 13.30 14.70 -7.94
N ALA A 180 13.27 14.69 -6.60
CA ALA A 180 12.80 15.82 -5.81
C ALA A 180 13.68 17.08 -5.94
N GLU A 181 14.91 16.93 -6.41
CA GLU A 181 15.80 18.09 -6.70
C GLU A 181 15.30 18.94 -7.89
N PHE A 182 14.35 18.43 -8.66
CA PHE A 182 13.82 19.08 -9.86
C PHE A 182 12.34 19.47 -9.69
N PRO A 183 12.02 20.62 -9.09
CA PRO A 183 10.64 20.99 -8.69
C PRO A 183 9.66 21.12 -9.85
N HIS A 184 10.14 21.15 -11.09
CA HIS A 184 9.31 21.24 -12.31
C HIS A 184 9.39 19.97 -13.18
N LEU A 185 9.91 18.87 -12.65
CA LEU A 185 9.92 17.56 -13.29
C LEU A 185 8.72 16.75 -12.79
N TYR A 186 7.61 16.81 -13.49
CA TYR A 186 6.35 16.23 -13.03
C TYR A 186 6.17 14.75 -13.42
N GLU A 187 6.73 14.33 -14.55
CA GLU A 187 6.52 12.96 -15.04
C GLU A 187 7.67 12.47 -15.92
N LEU A 188 8.06 11.21 -15.72
CA LEU A 188 8.90 10.43 -16.62
C LEU A 188 8.30 9.03 -16.75
N ARG A 189 7.87 8.67 -17.94
CA ARG A 189 7.18 7.40 -18.21
C ARG A 189 7.93 6.54 -19.21
N ARG A 190 8.02 5.24 -18.89
CA ARG A 190 8.40 4.23 -19.89
C ARG A 190 7.14 3.66 -20.51
N PRO A 191 6.95 3.73 -21.84
CA PRO A 191 5.89 2.99 -22.51
C PRO A 191 6.03 1.48 -22.26
N LYS A 192 4.92 0.81 -22.02
CA LYS A 192 4.88 -0.64 -21.82
C LYS A 192 4.69 -1.34 -23.16
N THR A 193 5.53 -2.34 -23.44
CA THR A 193 5.40 -3.25 -24.57
C THR A 193 4.42 -4.39 -24.25
N ALA A 194 4.07 -5.21 -25.23
CA ALA A 194 3.29 -6.43 -24.99
C ALA A 194 3.97 -7.36 -23.98
N ALA A 195 5.29 -7.53 -24.08
CA ALA A 195 6.06 -8.35 -23.14
C ALA A 195 6.05 -7.79 -21.71
N ASP A 196 6.01 -6.46 -21.55
CA ASP A 196 5.87 -5.83 -20.22
C ASP A 196 4.48 -6.11 -19.62
N TRP A 197 3.42 -6.10 -20.44
CA TRP A 197 2.08 -6.45 -20.00
C TRP A 197 1.95 -7.91 -19.60
N ASP A 198 2.55 -8.83 -20.36
CA ASP A 198 2.61 -10.27 -20.02
C ASP A 198 3.36 -10.49 -18.70
N HIS A 199 4.50 -9.79 -18.52
CA HIS A 199 5.26 -9.82 -17.28
C HIS A 199 4.43 -9.32 -16.09
N ILE A 200 3.77 -8.16 -16.23
CA ILE A 200 2.91 -7.59 -15.19
C ILE A 200 1.75 -8.55 -14.87
N GLY A 201 1.12 -9.12 -15.89
CA GLY A 201 0.07 -10.11 -15.72
C GLY A 201 0.52 -11.30 -14.89
N THR A 202 1.67 -11.88 -15.23
CA THR A 202 2.26 -13.00 -14.48
C THR A 202 2.56 -12.63 -13.02
N GLN A 203 3.13 -11.45 -12.78
CA GLN A 203 3.45 -10.98 -11.41
C GLN A 203 2.21 -10.76 -10.55
N PHE A 204 1.09 -10.37 -11.14
CA PHE A 204 -0.15 -10.06 -10.43
C PHE A 204 -1.20 -11.17 -10.50
N ASP A 205 -0.92 -12.27 -11.18
CA ASP A 205 -1.86 -13.40 -11.31
C ASP A 205 -2.40 -13.91 -9.97
N PRO A 206 -1.57 -14.12 -8.92
CA PRO A 206 -2.08 -14.55 -7.61
C PRO A 206 -3.12 -13.58 -7.03
N TYR A 207 -2.84 -12.27 -7.11
CA TYR A 207 -3.77 -11.23 -6.68
C TYR A 207 -5.04 -11.21 -7.51
N LEU A 208 -4.91 -11.31 -8.85
CA LEU A 208 -6.04 -11.30 -9.77
C LEU A 208 -6.97 -12.50 -9.53
N ALA A 209 -6.40 -13.67 -9.18
CA ALA A 209 -7.15 -14.85 -8.82
C ALA A 209 -7.85 -14.72 -7.45
N ALA A 210 -7.19 -14.07 -6.48
CA ALA A 210 -7.72 -13.92 -5.12
C ALA A 210 -8.81 -12.85 -5.00
N ARG A 211 -8.79 -11.82 -5.87
CA ARG A 211 -9.74 -10.69 -5.76
C ARG A 211 -11.15 -11.08 -6.22
N GLU A 212 -12.15 -10.56 -5.53
CA GLU A 212 -13.58 -10.78 -5.84
C GLU A 212 -14.22 -9.61 -6.61
N TRP A 213 -13.47 -8.54 -6.84
CA TRP A 213 -13.90 -7.33 -7.57
C TRP A 213 -13.09 -7.18 -8.85
N ARG A 214 -13.69 -6.52 -9.84
CA ARG A 214 -13.01 -6.14 -11.08
C ARG A 214 -12.58 -4.68 -11.00
N SER A 215 -11.38 -4.37 -11.46
CA SER A 215 -10.97 -2.99 -11.67
C SER A 215 -11.74 -2.39 -12.85
N VAL A 216 -12.32 -1.22 -12.64
CA VAL A 216 -12.99 -0.47 -13.73
C VAL A 216 -11.99 0.00 -14.78
N ALA A 217 -10.73 0.27 -14.36
CA ALA A 217 -9.67 0.77 -15.24
C ALA A 217 -9.09 -0.30 -16.18
N HIS A 218 -9.24 -1.59 -15.86
CA HIS A 218 -8.75 -2.71 -16.67
C HIS A 218 -9.80 -3.82 -16.67
N PRO A 219 -10.89 -3.66 -17.45
CA PRO A 219 -11.76 -4.79 -17.70
C PRO A 219 -10.91 -5.87 -18.38
N VAL A 220 -10.78 -7.02 -17.73
CA VAL A 220 -10.17 -8.18 -18.37
C VAL A 220 -11.06 -8.50 -19.57
N ALA A 221 -10.47 -8.46 -20.77
CA ALA A 221 -11.13 -8.85 -22.00
C ALA A 221 -11.54 -10.31 -21.94
#